data_7e461457d3927b5dde5f3ac35c6624ff
#
_entry.id   7e461457d3927b5dde5f3ac35c6624ff
#
_cell.length_a   1.000
_cell.length_b   1.000
_cell.length_c   1.000
_cell.angle_alpha   90.00
_cell.angle_beta   90.00
_cell.angle_gamma   90.00
#
_symmetry.space_group_name_H-M   'P 1'
#
loop_
_entity.id
_entity.type
_entity.pdbx_description
1 polymer ?
#
loop_
_entity_poly.entity_id
_entity_poly.type
_entity_poly.pdbx_seq_one_letter_code
_entity_poly.pdbx_strand_id
1 'polypeptide(L)'
;ASSGRKVLYATAEDTWKSATPRFDLQSRLKQKADILGLDWNKIRENLFVLDTVAYPELRDWNTFAETYRYVAEKEKIELAIIDSVTVLEAYRGALKYRVMELARYNQVHGITALYVNQRSTEAWDSYDMAGGIGLAHNLDGTIIIDYGRVYWQDQQVDLAVNRGEFVRIARVLDCRMCNFERRRIRVDITTDGFLRTTEPLPKTEETKA
;
A
#
# COMPACT_ATOMS: atom_id res chain seq x y z
N ALA A 1 -6.17 -0.35 -13.95
CA ALA A 1 -5.91 -0.98 -15.25
C ALA A 1 -7.14 -1.69 -15.81
N SER A 2 -7.81 -2.57 -15.07
CA SER A 2 -8.99 -3.31 -15.55
C SER A 2 -10.15 -2.41 -16.00
N SER A 3 -10.31 -1.24 -15.38
CA SER A 3 -11.30 -0.22 -15.76
C SER A 3 -10.87 0.67 -16.94
N GLY A 4 -9.70 0.43 -17.54
CA GLY A 4 -9.12 1.25 -18.59
C GLY A 4 -8.23 2.39 -18.07
N ARG A 5 -8.13 2.61 -16.75
CA ARG A 5 -7.20 3.59 -16.18
C ARG A 5 -5.76 3.14 -16.39
N LYS A 6 -4.90 4.07 -16.73
CA LYS A 6 -3.47 3.81 -16.86
C LYS A 6 -2.78 3.85 -15.50
N VAL A 7 -2.08 2.76 -15.19
CA VAL A 7 -1.46 2.52 -13.89
C VAL A 7 0.04 2.37 -14.06
N LEU A 8 0.81 3.10 -13.25
CA LEU A 8 2.25 2.91 -13.11
C LEU A 8 2.53 2.17 -11.81
N TYR A 9 3.19 1.03 -11.90
CA TYR A 9 3.61 0.23 -10.76
C TYR A 9 5.13 0.20 -10.68
N ALA A 10 5.69 0.81 -9.66
CA ALA A 10 7.11 0.72 -9.36
C ALA A 10 7.32 -0.39 -8.32
N THR A 11 8.01 -1.45 -8.72
CA THR A 11 8.35 -2.55 -7.81
C THR A 11 9.80 -2.48 -7.39
N ALA A 12 10.05 -2.72 -6.13
CA ALA A 12 11.35 -2.63 -5.52
C ALA A 12 11.80 -3.91 -4.80
N GLU A 13 10.86 -4.79 -4.52
CA GLU A 13 11.11 -6.05 -3.82
C GLU A 13 10.92 -7.26 -4.73
N ASP A 14 10.03 -7.14 -5.70
CA ASP A 14 9.68 -8.21 -6.62
C ASP A 14 10.08 -7.85 -8.05
N THR A 15 10.59 -8.81 -8.81
CA THR A 15 10.78 -8.61 -10.24
C THR A 15 9.48 -8.80 -11.01
N TRP A 16 9.30 -8.01 -12.07
CA TRP A 16 8.14 -8.12 -12.95
C TRP A 16 8.08 -9.48 -13.65
N LYS A 17 9.22 -9.93 -14.20
CA LYS A 17 9.35 -11.23 -14.84
C LYS A 17 10.57 -11.97 -14.29
N SER A 18 10.38 -13.25 -13.96
CA SER A 18 11.44 -14.15 -13.52
C SER A 18 11.59 -15.32 -14.50
N ALA A 19 12.77 -15.94 -14.52
CA ALA A 19 12.99 -17.22 -15.18
C ALA A 19 12.08 -18.33 -14.60
N THR A 20 11.61 -18.15 -13.36
CA THR A 20 10.66 -19.05 -12.69
C THR A 20 9.32 -18.33 -12.50
N PRO A 21 8.37 -18.45 -13.44
CA PRO A 21 7.15 -17.63 -13.50
C PRO A 21 6.29 -17.61 -12.23
N ARG A 22 6.36 -18.65 -11.39
CA ARG A 22 5.58 -18.71 -10.15
C ARG A 22 5.94 -17.65 -9.12
N PHE A 23 7.12 -17.06 -9.23
CA PHE A 23 7.68 -16.13 -8.25
C PHE A 23 7.71 -14.69 -8.74
N ASP A 24 7.29 -14.43 -9.98
CA ASP A 24 7.26 -13.08 -10.50
C ASP A 24 5.93 -12.35 -10.24
N LEU A 25 6.00 -11.04 -10.22
CA LEU A 25 4.85 -10.18 -9.96
C LEU A 25 3.79 -10.31 -11.06
N GLN A 26 4.21 -10.44 -12.33
CA GLN A 26 3.30 -10.60 -13.46
C GLN A 26 2.39 -11.83 -13.31
N SER A 27 2.98 -12.98 -12.97
CA SER A 27 2.24 -14.24 -12.81
C SER A 27 1.27 -14.17 -11.64
N ARG A 28 1.70 -13.56 -10.52
CA ARG A 28 0.83 -13.38 -9.36
C ARG A 28 -0.34 -12.44 -9.65
N LEU A 29 -0.09 -11.31 -10.33
CA LEU A 29 -1.17 -10.40 -10.72
C LEU A 29 -2.12 -11.04 -11.73
N LYS A 30 -1.60 -11.83 -12.68
CA LYS A 30 -2.45 -12.59 -13.61
C LYS A 30 -3.35 -13.56 -12.87
N GLN A 31 -2.79 -14.35 -11.94
CA GLN A 31 -3.59 -15.28 -11.13
C GLN A 31 -4.71 -14.54 -10.36
N LYS A 32 -4.41 -13.36 -9.79
CA LYS A 32 -5.41 -12.54 -9.10
C LYS A 32 -6.49 -12.03 -10.07
N ALA A 33 -6.09 -11.61 -11.27
CA ALA A 33 -7.04 -11.18 -12.30
C ALA A 33 -7.97 -12.33 -12.71
N ASP A 34 -7.43 -13.53 -12.92
CA ASP A 34 -8.19 -14.73 -13.27
C ASP A 34 -9.22 -15.07 -12.17
N ILE A 35 -8.83 -15.06 -10.89
CA ILE A 35 -9.73 -15.29 -9.74
C ILE A 35 -10.86 -14.26 -9.69
N LEU A 36 -10.58 -13.00 -10.02
CA LEU A 36 -11.57 -11.92 -10.04
C LEU A 36 -12.39 -11.85 -11.34
N GLY A 37 -12.13 -12.74 -12.30
CA GLY A 37 -12.81 -12.69 -13.62
C GLY A 37 -12.46 -11.44 -14.43
N LEU A 38 -11.27 -10.87 -14.25
CA LEU A 38 -10.82 -9.67 -14.94
C LEU A 38 -10.05 -10.03 -16.21
N ASP A 39 -10.21 -9.23 -17.25
CA ASP A 39 -9.45 -9.38 -18.50
C ASP A 39 -7.98 -8.99 -18.30
N TRP A 40 -7.12 -9.99 -18.30
CA TRP A 40 -5.67 -9.80 -18.14
C TRP A 40 -5.05 -9.00 -19.29
N ASN A 41 -5.53 -9.15 -20.52
CA ASN A 41 -4.98 -8.39 -21.65
C ASN A 41 -5.25 -6.91 -21.48
N LYS A 42 -6.47 -6.55 -21.11
CA LYS A 42 -6.84 -5.17 -20.80
C LYS A 42 -6.04 -4.59 -19.64
N ILE A 43 -5.78 -5.40 -18.60
CA ILE A 43 -4.92 -4.96 -17.48
C ILE A 43 -3.51 -4.67 -18.01
N ARG A 44 -2.95 -5.58 -18.79
CA ARG A 44 -1.57 -5.48 -19.28
C ARG A 44 -1.35 -4.30 -20.23
N GLU A 45 -2.32 -3.95 -21.03
CA GLU A 45 -2.28 -2.77 -21.91
C GLU A 45 -2.28 -1.45 -21.16
N ASN A 46 -2.81 -1.44 -19.93
CA ASN A 46 -2.92 -0.25 -19.09
C ASN A 46 -2.00 -0.26 -17.87
N LEU A 47 -1.10 -1.24 -17.77
CA LEU A 47 -0.16 -1.37 -16.66
C LEU A 47 1.28 -1.18 -17.14
N PHE A 48 1.92 -0.13 -16.65
CA PHE A 48 3.31 0.22 -16.88
C PHE A 48 4.11 -0.12 -15.63
N VAL A 49 5.28 -0.74 -15.80
CA VAL A 49 6.06 -1.24 -14.66
C VAL A 49 7.46 -0.68 -14.68
N LEU A 50 7.88 -0.10 -13.56
CA LEU A 50 9.28 0.22 -13.26
C LEU A 50 9.82 -0.86 -12.32
N ASP A 51 10.63 -1.76 -12.87
CA ASP A 51 11.21 -2.88 -12.12
C ASP A 51 12.63 -2.52 -11.68
N THR A 52 12.79 -2.08 -10.42
CA THR A 52 14.10 -1.69 -9.88
C THR A 52 14.94 -2.89 -9.47
N VAL A 53 14.38 -4.09 -9.50
CA VAL A 53 15.12 -5.34 -9.26
C VAL A 53 15.80 -5.80 -10.55
N ALA A 54 15.06 -5.80 -11.66
CA ALA A 54 15.60 -6.17 -12.97
C ALA A 54 16.51 -5.08 -13.57
N TYR A 55 16.28 -3.82 -13.24
CA TYR A 55 17.01 -2.65 -13.72
C TYR A 55 17.62 -1.87 -12.55
N PRO A 56 18.81 -2.29 -12.05
CA PRO A 56 19.43 -1.69 -10.86
C PRO A 56 19.72 -0.19 -10.95
N GLU A 57 19.88 0.34 -12.17
CA GLU A 57 20.05 1.78 -12.42
C GLU A 57 18.85 2.61 -11.93
N LEU A 58 17.65 2.03 -11.89
CA LEU A 58 16.46 2.65 -11.32
C LEU A 58 16.50 2.79 -9.78
N ARG A 59 17.52 2.26 -9.12
CA ARG A 59 17.74 2.49 -7.68
C ARG A 59 18.39 3.84 -7.41
N ASP A 60 19.04 4.42 -8.43
CA ASP A 60 19.46 5.82 -8.35
C ASP A 60 18.23 6.73 -8.38
N TRP A 61 18.17 7.66 -7.43
CA TRP A 61 16.99 8.51 -7.27
C TRP A 61 16.71 9.38 -8.49
N ASN A 62 17.74 9.98 -9.08
CA ASN A 62 17.55 10.88 -10.21
C ASN A 62 17.04 10.10 -11.42
N THR A 63 17.66 8.96 -11.71
CA THR A 63 17.26 8.04 -12.79
C THR A 63 15.82 7.56 -12.57
N PHE A 64 15.46 7.17 -11.35
CA PHE A 64 14.09 6.76 -11.01
C PHE A 64 13.09 7.89 -11.24
N ALA A 65 13.36 9.06 -10.66
CA ALA A 65 12.43 10.19 -10.72
C ALA A 65 12.24 10.71 -12.16
N GLU A 66 13.29 10.75 -12.96
CA GLU A 66 13.22 11.11 -14.37
C GLU A 66 12.42 10.08 -15.18
N THR A 67 12.70 8.80 -15.00
CA THR A 67 11.98 7.72 -15.68
C THR A 67 10.51 7.69 -15.27
N TYR A 68 10.22 7.85 -13.98
CA TYR A 68 8.86 7.94 -13.46
C TYR A 68 8.07 9.07 -14.13
N ARG A 69 8.63 10.30 -14.15
CA ARG A 69 7.99 11.47 -14.77
C ARG A 69 7.79 11.27 -16.26
N TYR A 70 8.81 10.78 -16.96
CA TYR A 70 8.71 10.49 -18.40
C TYR A 70 7.57 9.52 -18.71
N VAL A 71 7.47 8.40 -17.98
CA VAL A 71 6.40 7.43 -18.19
C VAL A 71 5.05 8.02 -17.82
N ALA A 72 4.98 8.75 -16.70
CA ALA A 72 3.74 9.35 -16.23
C ALA A 72 3.14 10.34 -17.25
N GLU A 73 3.97 11.18 -17.85
CA GLU A 73 3.55 12.17 -18.85
C GLU A 73 3.22 11.51 -20.20
N LYS A 74 4.14 10.67 -20.71
CA LYS A 74 3.98 10.01 -22.01
C LYS A 74 2.74 9.15 -22.06
N GLU A 75 2.51 8.35 -21.02
CA GLU A 75 1.43 7.40 -20.97
C GLU A 75 0.15 7.95 -20.32
N LYS A 76 0.19 9.19 -19.80
CA LYS A 76 -0.93 9.83 -19.10
C LYS A 76 -1.43 8.98 -17.93
N ILE A 77 -0.52 8.67 -17.03
CA ILE A 77 -0.81 7.84 -15.86
C ILE A 77 -1.83 8.53 -14.95
N GLU A 78 -2.81 7.78 -14.48
CA GLU A 78 -3.86 8.26 -13.57
C GLU A 78 -3.68 7.71 -12.15
N LEU A 79 -3.04 6.56 -12.01
CA LEU A 79 -2.77 5.91 -10.74
C LEU A 79 -1.32 5.43 -10.68
N ALA A 80 -0.62 5.73 -9.60
CA ALA A 80 0.71 5.20 -9.35
C ALA A 80 0.75 4.37 -8.07
N ILE A 81 1.51 3.29 -8.09
CA ILE A 81 1.78 2.44 -6.93
C ILE A 81 3.29 2.28 -6.81
N ILE A 82 3.85 2.58 -5.64
CA ILE A 82 5.28 2.41 -5.35
C ILE A 82 5.42 1.43 -4.20
N ASP A 83 5.92 0.24 -4.49
CA ASP A 83 6.01 -0.92 -3.58
C ASP A 83 7.43 -1.52 -3.58
N SER A 84 8.24 -1.22 -2.55
CA SER A 84 8.00 -0.29 -1.46
C SER A 84 8.88 0.95 -1.60
N VAL A 85 8.48 2.05 -0.94
CA VAL A 85 9.28 3.30 -0.96
C VAL A 85 10.62 3.16 -0.25
N THR A 86 10.81 2.16 0.59
CA THR A 86 12.06 1.89 1.32
C THR A 86 13.26 1.69 0.40
N VAL A 87 13.04 1.20 -0.82
CA VAL A 87 14.09 1.05 -1.84
C VAL A 87 14.62 2.41 -2.34
N LEU A 88 13.81 3.45 -2.22
CA LEU A 88 14.23 4.80 -2.60
C LEU A 88 15.15 5.44 -1.56
N GLU A 89 15.45 4.72 -0.47
CA GLU A 89 16.29 5.21 0.63
C GLU A 89 17.77 4.84 0.38
N ALA A 90 18.50 5.68 -0.34
CA ALA A 90 19.95 5.53 -0.45
C ALA A 90 20.69 5.96 0.84
N TYR A 91 20.09 6.88 1.64
CA TYR A 91 20.64 7.39 2.90
C TYR A 91 19.52 7.62 3.91
N ARG A 92 19.76 7.35 5.19
CA ARG A 92 18.82 7.64 6.30
C ARG A 92 18.34 9.11 6.23
N GLY A 93 17.03 9.29 6.16
CA GLY A 93 16.39 10.61 6.11
C GLY A 93 16.11 11.17 4.72
N ALA A 94 16.66 10.59 3.64
CA ALA A 94 16.35 11.03 2.28
C ALA A 94 14.94 10.62 1.83
N LEU A 95 14.42 9.51 2.35
CA LEU A 95 13.13 8.92 1.95
C LEU A 95 11.98 9.93 2.02
N LYS A 96 11.89 10.66 3.12
CA LYS A 96 10.85 11.67 3.30
C LYS A 96 10.82 12.69 2.16
N TYR A 97 11.97 13.25 1.81
CA TYR A 97 12.06 14.28 0.77
C TYR A 97 11.73 13.71 -0.60
N ARG A 98 12.14 12.50 -0.90
CA ARG A 98 11.87 11.81 -2.17
C ARG A 98 10.39 11.50 -2.35
N VAL A 99 9.75 10.97 -1.31
CA VAL A 99 8.30 10.72 -1.34
C VAL A 99 7.52 12.02 -1.45
N MET A 100 7.94 13.08 -0.72
CA MET A 100 7.31 14.41 -0.84
C MET A 100 7.46 15.00 -2.25
N GLU A 101 8.61 14.82 -2.88
CA GLU A 101 8.85 15.29 -4.27
C GLU A 101 7.91 14.58 -5.25
N LEU A 102 7.79 13.25 -5.15
CA LEU A 102 6.85 12.49 -5.98
C LEU A 102 5.39 12.83 -5.66
N ALA A 103 5.03 12.98 -4.38
CA ALA A 103 3.68 13.34 -4.00
C ALA A 103 3.27 14.70 -4.57
N ARG A 104 4.16 15.69 -4.50
CA ARG A 104 3.92 17.00 -5.09
C ARG A 104 3.79 16.93 -6.61
N TYR A 105 4.66 16.17 -7.29
CA TYR A 105 4.56 15.94 -8.72
C TYR A 105 3.21 15.32 -9.08
N ASN A 106 2.81 14.25 -8.38
CA ASN A 106 1.55 13.56 -8.62
C ASN A 106 0.34 14.46 -8.38
N GLN A 107 0.37 15.28 -7.33
CA GLN A 107 -0.70 16.23 -7.04
C GLN A 107 -0.85 17.27 -8.18
N VAL A 108 0.25 17.81 -8.69
CA VAL A 108 0.23 18.79 -9.80
C VAL A 108 -0.32 18.17 -11.08
N HIS A 109 -0.05 16.88 -11.33
CA HIS A 109 -0.48 16.17 -12.53
C HIS A 109 -1.79 15.38 -12.38
N GLY A 110 -2.47 15.49 -11.23
CA GLY A 110 -3.73 14.79 -10.96
C GLY A 110 -3.59 13.26 -10.86
N ILE A 111 -2.42 12.76 -10.48
CA ILE A 111 -2.15 11.33 -10.34
C ILE A 111 -2.46 10.91 -8.91
N THR A 112 -3.37 9.96 -8.73
CA THR A 112 -3.57 9.31 -7.44
C THR A 112 -2.41 8.35 -7.18
N ALA A 113 -1.73 8.47 -6.02
CA ALA A 113 -0.58 7.64 -5.73
C ALA A 113 -0.72 6.89 -4.40
N LEU A 114 -0.32 5.61 -4.42
CA LEU A 114 -0.20 4.74 -3.26
C LEU A 114 1.27 4.46 -2.98
N TYR A 115 1.73 4.84 -1.81
CA TYR A 115 3.09 4.61 -1.35
C TYR A 115 3.07 3.50 -0.29
N VAL A 116 3.56 2.31 -0.66
CA VAL A 116 3.70 1.20 0.29
C VAL A 116 4.99 1.39 1.07
N ASN A 117 4.89 1.34 2.38
CA ASN A 117 6.04 1.50 3.27
C ASN A 117 6.05 0.40 4.33
N GLN A 118 7.23 -0.10 4.62
CA GLN A 118 7.41 -1.05 5.71
C GLN A 118 7.40 -0.31 7.05
N ARG A 119 6.86 -0.95 8.05
CA ARG A 119 6.87 -0.43 9.41
C ARG A 119 8.10 -0.92 10.17
N SER A 120 8.68 -0.04 11.00
CA SER A 120 9.67 -0.45 11.98
C SER A 120 9.02 -1.37 13.03
N THR A 121 9.67 -2.50 13.34
CA THR A 121 9.11 -3.57 14.17
C THR A 121 9.13 -3.29 15.67
N GLU A 122 9.67 -2.15 16.11
CA GLU A 122 10.08 -1.99 17.51
C GLU A 122 8.97 -1.59 18.49
N ALA A 123 7.82 -1.11 18.06
CA ALA A 123 6.73 -0.83 18.99
C ALA A 123 5.35 -0.95 18.34
N TRP A 124 4.52 -1.81 18.91
CA TRP A 124 3.13 -2.04 18.54
C TRP A 124 2.29 -0.74 18.48
N ASP A 125 2.56 0.21 19.36
CA ASP A 125 1.87 1.51 19.42
C ASP A 125 2.66 2.68 18.82
N SER A 126 3.88 2.45 18.31
CA SER A 126 4.63 3.53 17.68
C SER A 126 4.11 3.79 16.27
N TYR A 127 3.98 5.06 15.95
CA TYR A 127 3.68 5.54 14.60
C TYR A 127 4.92 5.56 13.71
N ASP A 128 6.01 4.90 14.13
CA ASP A 128 7.28 4.92 13.43
C ASP A 128 7.21 4.08 12.16
N MET A 129 7.09 4.77 11.05
CA MET A 129 7.30 4.23 9.73
C MET A 129 8.77 4.33 9.35
N ALA A 130 9.24 3.45 8.46
CA ALA A 130 10.51 3.70 7.79
C ALA A 130 10.42 5.10 7.13
N GLY A 131 11.36 5.99 7.47
CA GLY A 131 11.31 7.40 7.09
C GLY A 131 10.70 8.37 8.12
N GLY A 132 10.19 7.86 9.25
CA GLY A 132 9.71 8.64 10.40
C GLY A 132 8.30 9.22 10.24
N ILE A 133 7.76 9.75 11.34
CA ILE A 133 6.41 10.33 11.47
C ILE A 133 6.14 11.43 10.42
N GLY A 134 7.16 12.17 10.03
CA GLY A 134 7.03 13.25 9.06
C GLY A 134 6.59 12.83 7.65
N LEU A 135 6.60 11.54 7.32
CA LEU A 135 6.12 11.04 6.04
C LEU A 135 4.59 11.07 5.99
N ALA A 136 3.92 10.59 7.04
CA ALA A 136 2.47 10.57 7.13
C ALA A 136 1.85 11.98 6.99
N HIS A 137 2.47 12.97 7.62
CA HIS A 137 1.97 14.35 7.60
C HIS A 137 2.04 15.07 6.24
N ASN A 138 2.67 14.48 5.25
CA ASN A 138 2.81 15.10 3.91
C ASN A 138 1.96 14.42 2.84
N LEU A 139 1.19 13.41 3.21
CA LEU A 139 0.28 12.69 2.33
C LEU A 139 -1.18 13.05 2.66
N ASP A 140 -2.08 12.81 1.72
CA ASP A 140 -3.51 13.11 1.89
C ASP A 140 -4.20 12.14 2.85
N GLY A 141 -3.62 10.98 3.09
CA GLY A 141 -4.09 10.01 4.06
C GLY A 141 -3.08 8.91 4.32
N THR A 142 -3.21 8.28 5.49
CA THR A 142 -2.33 7.20 5.92
C THR A 142 -3.15 6.05 6.48
N ILE A 143 -2.93 4.87 5.89
CA ILE A 143 -3.52 3.61 6.35
C ILE A 143 -2.39 2.74 6.91
N ILE A 144 -2.56 2.29 8.15
CA ILE A 144 -1.65 1.33 8.77
C ILE A 144 -2.31 -0.04 8.78
N ILE A 145 -1.57 -1.05 8.30
CA ILE A 145 -1.93 -2.45 8.47
C ILE A 145 -0.89 -3.06 9.41
N ASP A 146 -1.36 -3.58 10.51
CA ASP A 146 -0.51 -4.11 11.57
C ASP A 146 -0.93 -5.51 12.01
N TYR A 147 -0.05 -6.18 12.74
CA TYR A 147 -0.31 -7.51 13.28
C TYR A 147 -0.09 -7.50 14.78
N GLY A 148 -1.12 -7.81 15.54
CA GLY A 148 -1.04 -7.67 16.97
C GLY A 148 -1.90 -8.60 17.79
N ARG A 149 -1.58 -8.66 19.07
CA ARG A 149 -2.27 -9.50 20.04
C ARG A 149 -3.40 -8.71 20.69
N VAL A 150 -4.54 -9.34 20.86
CA VAL A 150 -5.69 -8.78 21.57
C VAL A 150 -5.48 -8.93 23.07
N TYR A 151 -5.45 -7.83 23.79
CA TYR A 151 -5.21 -7.82 25.26
C TYR A 151 -6.45 -7.43 26.05
N TRP A 152 -7.31 -6.55 25.53
CA TRP A 152 -8.38 -5.92 26.25
C TRP A 152 -9.76 -6.40 25.79
N GLN A 153 -10.74 -6.35 26.67
CA GLN A 153 -12.10 -6.83 26.38
C GLN A 153 -12.80 -5.99 25.31
N ASP A 154 -12.59 -4.69 25.30
CA ASP A 154 -13.08 -3.79 24.24
C ASP A 154 -12.53 -4.17 22.86
N GLN A 155 -11.25 -4.54 22.78
CA GLN A 155 -10.64 -5.05 21.56
C GLN A 155 -11.25 -6.38 21.09
N GLN A 156 -11.64 -7.25 22.03
CA GLN A 156 -12.33 -8.51 21.68
C GLN A 156 -13.66 -8.24 20.99
N VAL A 157 -14.43 -7.27 21.50
CA VAL A 157 -15.73 -6.89 20.93
C VAL A 157 -15.53 -6.21 19.58
N ASP A 158 -14.64 -5.22 19.50
CA ASP A 158 -14.42 -4.45 18.28
C ASP A 158 -13.84 -5.30 17.14
N LEU A 159 -13.00 -6.29 17.47
CA LEU A 159 -12.29 -7.10 16.46
C LEU A 159 -12.89 -8.49 16.26
N ALA A 160 -13.91 -8.86 17.02
CA ALA A 160 -14.57 -10.17 16.99
C ALA A 160 -13.57 -11.35 17.13
N VAL A 161 -12.67 -11.27 18.12
CA VAL A 161 -11.63 -12.26 18.39
C VAL A 161 -11.45 -12.48 19.89
N ASN A 162 -10.86 -13.62 20.28
CA ASN A 162 -10.62 -13.91 21.68
C ASN A 162 -9.37 -13.22 22.22
N ARG A 163 -9.35 -13.01 23.53
CA ARG A 163 -8.18 -12.49 24.21
C ARG A 163 -6.98 -13.43 24.01
N GLY A 164 -5.85 -12.86 23.69
CA GLY A 164 -4.62 -13.61 23.43
C GLY A 164 -4.39 -13.99 21.97
N GLU A 165 -5.41 -13.88 21.11
CA GLU A 165 -5.27 -14.14 19.69
C GLU A 165 -4.51 -13.02 18.99
N PHE A 166 -3.79 -13.40 17.93
CA PHE A 166 -3.13 -12.47 17.03
C PHE A 166 -4.04 -12.18 15.84
N VAL A 167 -4.20 -10.91 15.54
CA VAL A 167 -5.02 -10.46 14.41
C VAL A 167 -4.28 -9.43 13.59
N ARG A 168 -4.62 -9.36 12.33
CA ARG A 168 -4.22 -8.25 11.47
C ARG A 168 -5.26 -7.15 11.57
N ILE A 169 -4.78 -5.93 11.76
CA ILE A 169 -5.63 -4.77 12.02
C ILE A 169 -5.27 -3.67 11.01
N ALA A 170 -6.27 -3.12 10.36
CA ALA A 170 -6.14 -1.89 9.60
C ALA A 170 -6.69 -0.71 10.40
N ARG A 171 -6.07 0.44 10.28
CA ARG A 171 -6.58 1.71 10.80
C ARG A 171 -6.19 2.85 9.87
N VAL A 172 -7.07 3.81 9.72
CA VAL A 172 -6.76 5.09 9.09
C VAL A 172 -6.23 6.02 10.17
N LEU A 173 -5.02 6.54 10.01
CA LEU A 173 -4.42 7.49 10.95
C LEU A 173 -4.98 8.87 10.73
N ASP A 174 -4.97 9.29 9.48
CA ASP A 174 -5.47 10.57 9.03
C ASP A 174 -6.00 10.48 7.60
N CYS A 175 -6.89 11.38 7.26
CA CYS A 175 -7.34 11.63 5.90
C CYS A 175 -7.74 13.11 5.83
N ARG A 176 -7.07 13.86 4.95
CA ARG A 176 -7.32 15.30 4.79
C ARG A 176 -8.50 15.61 3.90
N MET A 177 -8.87 14.66 3.05
CA MET A 177 -9.84 14.88 1.97
C MET A 177 -11.28 14.48 2.35
N CYS A 178 -11.47 13.69 3.39
CA CYS A 178 -12.79 13.21 3.79
C CYS A 178 -12.82 12.75 5.26
N ASN A 179 -14.04 12.56 5.78
CA ASN A 179 -14.22 11.81 7.02
C ASN A 179 -13.81 10.35 6.83
N PHE A 180 -13.28 9.75 7.86
CA PHE A 180 -12.82 8.36 7.83
C PHE A 180 -13.19 7.61 9.11
N GLU A 181 -13.22 6.29 9.00
CA GLU A 181 -13.42 5.39 10.14
C GLU A 181 -12.20 5.44 11.06
N ARG A 182 -12.41 5.82 12.31
CA ARG A 182 -11.33 5.94 13.31
C ARG A 182 -11.10 4.66 14.09
N ARG A 183 -12.04 3.71 14.03
CA ARG A 183 -11.91 2.43 14.71
C ARG A 183 -10.88 1.55 14.01
N ARG A 184 -10.32 0.64 14.77
CA ARG A 184 -9.51 -0.44 14.24
C ARG A 184 -10.43 -1.43 13.53
N ILE A 185 -10.03 -1.88 12.35
CA ILE A 185 -10.80 -2.82 11.54
C ILE A 185 -9.97 -4.10 11.43
N ARG A 186 -10.57 -5.22 11.76
CA ARG A 186 -9.94 -6.52 11.52
C ARG A 186 -9.81 -6.76 10.01
N VAL A 187 -8.65 -7.25 9.61
CA VAL A 187 -8.32 -7.57 8.22
C VAL A 187 -7.83 -9.01 8.15
N ASP A 188 -8.53 -9.83 7.39
CA ASP A 188 -8.12 -11.20 7.12
C ASP A 188 -7.57 -11.33 5.71
N ILE A 189 -6.62 -12.24 5.51
CA ILE A 189 -6.18 -12.64 4.17
C ILE A 189 -6.94 -13.91 3.82
N THR A 190 -7.72 -13.84 2.74
CA THR A 190 -8.44 -15.01 2.22
C THR A 190 -7.46 -16.06 1.68
N THR A 191 -7.93 -17.28 1.48
CA THR A 191 -7.14 -18.36 0.85
C THR A 191 -6.62 -17.97 -0.53
N ASP A 192 -7.36 -17.12 -1.24
CA ASP A 192 -6.97 -16.58 -2.55
C ASP A 192 -6.01 -15.39 -2.43
N GLY A 193 -5.64 -15.01 -1.19
CA GLY A 193 -4.68 -13.96 -0.89
C GLY A 193 -5.21 -12.53 -1.11
N PHE A 194 -6.52 -12.30 -0.94
CA PHE A 194 -7.11 -10.96 -0.90
C PHE A 194 -7.27 -10.50 0.54
N LEU A 195 -7.18 -9.19 0.73
CA LEU A 195 -7.55 -8.58 2.00
C LEU A 195 -9.07 -8.47 2.09
N ARG A 196 -9.61 -8.93 3.21
CA ARG A 196 -11.03 -8.80 3.55
C ARG A 196 -11.15 -8.09 4.89
N THR A 197 -11.95 -7.05 4.95
CA THR A 197 -12.32 -6.42 6.20
C THR A 197 -13.47 -7.20 6.84
N THR A 198 -13.38 -7.43 8.14
CA THR A 198 -14.51 -7.95 8.94
C THR A 198 -15.19 -6.74 9.58
N GLU A 199 -16.49 -6.59 9.34
CA GLU A 199 -17.25 -5.53 9.99
C GLU A 199 -17.18 -5.69 11.53
N PRO A 200 -16.98 -4.61 12.27
CA PRO A 200 -17.06 -4.66 13.72
C PRO A 200 -18.47 -5.11 14.12
N LEU A 201 -18.56 -5.93 15.17
CA LEU A 201 -19.85 -6.29 15.73
C LEU A 201 -20.63 -5.02 16.09
N PRO A 202 -21.95 -4.96 15.83
CA PRO A 202 -22.76 -3.84 16.27
C PRO A 202 -22.59 -3.70 17.78
N LYS A 203 -22.33 -2.49 18.25
CA LYS A 203 -22.30 -2.21 19.69
C LYS A 203 -23.64 -2.65 20.25
N THR A 204 -23.64 -3.63 21.15
CA THR A 204 -24.79 -3.92 21.99
C THR A 204 -25.14 -2.62 22.69
N GLU A 205 -26.34 -2.08 22.44
CA GLU A 205 -26.85 -0.93 23.18
C GLU A 205 -26.70 -1.30 24.67
N GLU A 206 -25.88 -0.53 25.37
CA GLU A 206 -25.79 -0.63 26.81
C GLU A 206 -27.22 -0.43 27.32
N THR A 207 -27.83 -1.51 27.79
CA THR A 207 -29.07 -1.45 28.50
C THR A 207 -28.85 -0.51 29.69
N LYS A 208 -29.30 0.71 29.56
CA LYS A 208 -29.33 1.66 30.68
C LYS A 208 -30.20 1.03 31.75
N ALA A 209 -29.56 0.44 32.77
CA ALA A 209 -30.18 0.09 34.02
C ALA A 209 -30.18 1.28 34.97
#